data_c9fa3eec4758aa8f04a9fcf7a8e02a30
#
_entry.id   c9fa3eec4758aa8f04a9fcf7a8e02a30
#
_cell.length_a   1.000
_cell.length_b   1.000
_cell.length_c   1.000
_cell.angle_alpha   90.00
_cell.angle_beta   90.00
_cell.angle_gamma   90.00
#
_symmetry.space_group_name_H-M   'P 1'
#
loop_
_entity.id
_entity.type
_entity.pdbx_description
1 polymer ?
#
loop_
_entity_poly.entity_id
_entity_poly.type
_entity_poly.pdbx_seq_one_letter_code
_entity_poly.pdbx_strand_id
1 'polypeptide(L)'
;AEVIESAYQKFCSMEPGEYFETIRKMIGTYVLPQEGKILFSEKDLARMPESFPVELARIADERGGKLTVSQETRSMEGGFVLLYNGIEENCSFRAIFDAKRDELQDRVHKVLFF
;
A
#
# COMPACT_ATOMS: atom_id res chain seq x y z
N ALA A 1 5.54 -15.59 -13.20
CA ALA A 1 4.13 -15.41 -12.84
C ALA A 1 3.78 -16.12 -11.52
N GLU A 2 4.14 -17.40 -11.41
CA GLU A 2 3.86 -18.19 -10.21
C GLU A 2 4.58 -17.66 -8.97
N VAL A 3 5.82 -17.22 -9.12
CA VAL A 3 6.60 -16.67 -8.01
C VAL A 3 5.97 -15.39 -7.48
N ILE A 4 5.50 -14.52 -8.37
CA ILE A 4 4.85 -13.26 -7.99
C ILE A 4 3.51 -13.55 -7.30
N GLU A 5 2.73 -14.49 -7.84
CA GLU A 5 1.45 -14.85 -7.25
C GLU A 5 1.61 -15.50 -5.87
N SER A 6 2.63 -16.35 -5.69
CA SER A 6 2.94 -16.94 -4.38
C SER A 6 3.32 -15.87 -3.36
N ALA A 7 4.12 -14.89 -3.76
CA ALA A 7 4.50 -13.77 -2.90
C ALA A 7 3.26 -12.95 -2.51
N TYR A 8 2.37 -12.69 -3.47
CA TYR A 8 1.12 -11.98 -3.24
C TYR A 8 0.26 -12.70 -2.19
N GLN A 9 0.07 -14.01 -2.34
CA GLN A 9 -0.71 -14.80 -1.38
C GLN A 9 -0.10 -14.79 0.01
N LYS A 10 1.22 -14.84 0.09
CA LYS A 10 1.92 -14.76 1.36
C LYS A 10 1.66 -13.44 2.07
N PHE A 11 1.72 -12.32 1.34
CA PHE A 11 1.42 -11.01 1.90
C PHE A 11 -0.02 -10.91 2.39
N CYS A 12 -0.96 -11.46 1.65
CA CYS A 12 -2.37 -11.42 2.01
C CYS A 12 -2.71 -12.28 3.25
N SER A 13 -1.84 -13.26 3.58
CA SER A 13 -2.06 -14.18 4.71
C SER A 13 -1.20 -13.88 5.93
N MET A 14 -0.49 -12.76 5.97
CA MET A 14 0.34 -12.37 7.11
C MET A 14 -0.47 -12.17 8.38
N GLU A 15 0.15 -12.47 9.52
CA GLU A 15 -0.40 -12.12 10.82
C GLU A 15 -0.53 -10.59 10.95
N PRO A 16 -1.53 -10.08 11.71
CA PRO A 16 -1.77 -8.64 11.78
C PRO A 16 -0.56 -7.79 12.15
N GLY A 17 0.25 -8.22 13.12
CA GLY A 17 1.44 -7.48 13.51
C GLY A 17 2.44 -7.30 12.39
N GLU A 18 2.76 -8.39 11.69
CA GLU A 18 3.67 -8.38 10.55
C GLU A 18 3.06 -7.62 9.37
N TYR A 19 1.76 -7.78 9.16
CA TYR A 19 1.04 -7.11 8.09
C TYR A 19 1.12 -5.59 8.24
N PHE A 20 0.78 -5.05 9.42
CA PHE A 20 0.79 -3.60 9.64
C PHE A 20 2.20 -3.03 9.66
N GLU A 21 3.20 -3.80 10.07
CA GLU A 21 4.61 -3.39 9.95
C GLU A 21 5.00 -3.23 8.48
N THR A 22 4.58 -4.16 7.63
CA THR A 22 4.82 -4.09 6.19
C THR A 22 4.12 -2.88 5.57
N ILE A 23 2.86 -2.65 5.95
CA ILE A 23 2.09 -1.49 5.49
C ILE A 23 2.79 -0.19 5.89
N ARG A 24 3.29 -0.10 7.11
CA ARG A 24 4.01 1.08 7.59
C ARG A 24 5.22 1.40 6.70
N LYS A 25 5.97 0.39 6.33
CA LYS A 25 7.14 0.55 5.43
C LYS A 25 6.71 1.01 4.05
N MET A 26 5.64 0.45 3.52
CA MET A 26 5.10 0.83 2.22
C MET A 26 4.63 2.29 2.21
N ILE A 27 3.97 2.72 3.27
CA ILE A 27 3.52 4.10 3.41
C ILE A 27 4.72 5.06 3.36
N GLY A 28 5.81 4.71 4.02
CA GLY A 28 7.04 5.50 3.98
C GLY A 28 7.60 5.67 2.57
N THR A 29 7.34 4.73 1.68
CA THR A 29 7.77 4.79 0.28
C THR A 29 6.85 5.66 -0.57
N TYR A 30 5.54 5.57 -0.36
CA TYR A 30 4.55 6.17 -1.25
C TYR A 30 3.95 7.50 -0.78
N VAL A 31 4.12 7.85 0.50
CA VAL A 31 3.53 9.06 1.06
C VAL A 31 4.13 10.32 0.39
N LEU A 32 3.27 11.32 0.14
CA LEU A 32 3.64 12.57 -0.49
C LEU A 32 3.73 13.70 0.55
N PRO A 33 4.49 14.77 0.27
CA PRO A 33 4.60 15.92 1.16
C PRO A 33 3.37 16.84 1.04
N GLN A 34 2.19 16.27 1.24
CA GLN A 34 0.90 16.95 1.10
C GLN A 34 -0.03 16.47 2.22
N GLU A 35 -1.12 17.18 2.40
CA GLU A 35 -2.18 16.72 3.28
C GLU A 35 -3.08 15.76 2.51
N GLY A 36 -3.33 14.60 3.08
CA GLY A 36 -4.14 13.57 2.44
C GLY A 36 -4.78 12.62 3.44
N LYS A 37 -5.47 11.64 2.89
CA LYS A 37 -6.13 10.58 3.66
C LYS A 37 -5.65 9.23 3.18
N ILE A 38 -5.71 8.24 4.06
CA ILE A 38 -5.39 6.87 3.72
C ILE A 38 -6.60 6.00 3.99
N LEU A 39 -6.95 5.15 3.04
CA LEU A 39 -8.13 4.28 3.11
C LEU A 39 -7.68 2.82 3.11
N PHE A 40 -8.34 2.03 3.94
CA PHE A 40 -8.07 0.60 4.06
C PHE A 40 -9.32 -0.20 3.74
N SER A 41 -9.19 -1.52 3.69
CA SER A 41 -10.36 -2.39 3.63
C SER A 41 -11.09 -2.34 4.96
N GLU A 42 -12.37 -2.71 4.96
CA GLU A 42 -13.17 -2.80 6.18
C GLU A 42 -12.51 -3.71 7.20
N LYS A 43 -12.00 -4.86 6.76
CA LYS A 43 -11.30 -5.83 7.61
C LYS A 43 -10.06 -5.22 8.27
N ASP A 44 -9.25 -4.52 7.50
CA ASP A 44 -8.01 -3.94 8.01
C ASP A 44 -8.28 -2.78 8.96
N LEU A 45 -9.28 -1.96 8.65
CA LEU A 45 -9.66 -0.87 9.54
C LEU A 45 -10.13 -1.41 10.90
N ALA A 46 -10.88 -2.52 10.89
CA ALA A 46 -11.40 -3.13 12.12
C ALA A 46 -10.32 -3.73 13.01
N ARG A 47 -9.22 -4.24 12.42
CA ARG A 47 -8.15 -4.90 13.17
C ARG A 47 -6.90 -4.04 13.38
N MET A 48 -6.95 -2.78 12.98
CA MET A 48 -5.83 -1.85 13.05
C MET A 48 -5.41 -1.58 14.50
N PRO A 49 -4.11 -1.66 14.82
CA PRO A 49 -3.62 -1.30 16.16
C PRO A 49 -3.90 0.16 16.50
N GLU A 50 -4.16 0.46 17.75
CA GLU A 50 -4.45 1.82 18.19
C GLU A 50 -3.31 2.80 17.91
N SER A 51 -2.07 2.33 17.98
CA SER A 51 -0.87 3.15 17.72
C SER A 51 -0.65 3.45 16.24
N PHE A 52 -1.31 2.70 15.36
CA PHE A 52 -1.02 2.77 13.92
C PHE A 52 -1.33 4.15 13.32
N PRO A 53 -2.50 4.78 13.58
CA PRO A 53 -2.77 6.12 13.06
C PRO A 53 -1.74 7.16 13.50
N VAL A 54 -1.24 7.06 14.73
CA VAL A 54 -0.20 7.95 15.25
C VAL A 54 1.11 7.75 14.51
N GLU A 55 1.48 6.50 14.24
CA GLU A 55 2.68 6.18 13.46
C GLU A 55 2.60 6.72 12.03
N LEU A 56 1.43 6.61 11.40
CA LEU A 56 1.22 7.14 10.05
C LEU A 56 1.35 8.65 10.01
N ALA A 57 0.78 9.32 11.01
CA ALA A 57 0.89 10.77 11.12
C ALA A 57 2.36 11.21 11.22
N ARG A 58 3.16 10.47 12.00
CA ARG A 58 4.58 10.75 12.17
C ARG A 58 5.35 10.55 10.86
N ILE A 59 5.07 9.45 10.15
CA ILE A 59 5.73 9.17 8.87
C ILE A 59 5.45 10.28 7.86
N ALA A 60 4.19 10.72 7.77
CA ALA A 60 3.81 11.79 6.87
C ALA A 60 4.46 13.11 7.25
N ASP A 61 4.49 13.42 8.55
CA ASP A 61 5.10 14.64 9.07
C ASP A 61 6.59 14.71 8.73
N GLU A 62 7.31 13.60 8.85
CA GLU A 62 8.73 13.52 8.48
C GLU A 62 8.98 13.81 7.00
N ARG A 63 7.95 13.61 6.16
CA ARG A 63 8.02 13.87 4.72
C ARG A 63 7.44 15.24 4.35
N GLY A 64 7.04 16.03 5.33
CA GLY A 64 6.48 17.37 5.10
C GLY A 64 5.00 17.36 4.75
N GLY A 65 4.30 16.28 5.02
CA GLY A 65 2.88 16.13 4.74
C GLY A 65 2.06 15.82 5.97
N LYS A 66 0.80 15.46 5.75
CA LYS A 66 -0.12 15.08 6.81
C LYS A 66 -1.01 13.96 6.29
N LEU A 67 -1.16 12.90 7.06
CA LEU A 67 -1.94 11.74 6.66
C LEU A 67 -2.90 11.32 7.77
N THR A 68 -4.18 11.23 7.42
CA THR A 68 -5.25 10.85 8.35
C THR A 68 -5.91 9.57 7.86
N VAL A 69 -6.17 8.64 8.76
CA VAL A 69 -6.90 7.41 8.44
C VAL A 69 -8.37 7.76 8.22
N SER A 70 -8.89 7.45 7.04
CA SER A 70 -10.28 7.70 6.70
C SER A 70 -11.21 6.64 7.31
N GLN A 71 -12.44 7.03 7.61
CA GLN A 71 -13.47 6.08 8.01
C GLN A 71 -14.10 5.39 6.80
N GLU A 72 -13.90 5.93 5.60
CA GLU A 72 -14.31 5.27 4.38
C GLU A 72 -13.39 4.10 4.09
N THR A 73 -13.95 3.04 3.50
CA THR A 73 -13.20 1.84 3.16
C THR A 73 -13.22 1.58 1.67
N ARG A 74 -12.32 0.72 1.21
CA ARG A 74 -12.27 0.26 -0.18
C ARG A 74 -12.18 -1.26 -0.17
N SER A 75 -12.78 -1.89 -1.17
CA SER A 75 -12.71 -3.34 -1.31
C SER A 75 -11.36 -3.73 -1.88
N MET A 76 -10.54 -4.40 -1.08
CA MET A 76 -9.22 -4.89 -1.51
C MET A 76 -8.77 -5.99 -0.56
N GLU A 77 -7.91 -6.88 -1.04
CA GLU A 77 -7.39 -7.98 -0.23
C GLU A 77 -6.29 -7.55 0.72
N GLY A 78 -5.58 -6.48 0.39
CA GLY A 78 -4.52 -5.94 1.23
C GLY A 78 -3.98 -4.65 0.65
N GLY A 79 -3.25 -3.91 1.46
CA GLY A 79 -2.70 -2.62 1.05
C GLY A 79 -3.59 -1.47 1.44
N PHE A 80 -3.50 -0.39 0.69
CA PHE A 80 -4.21 0.86 1.02
C PHE A 80 -4.38 1.73 -0.22
N VAL A 81 -5.19 2.77 -0.08
CA VAL A 81 -5.36 3.82 -1.10
C VAL A 81 -5.00 5.14 -0.45
N LEU A 82 -4.18 5.93 -1.12
CA LEU A 82 -3.85 7.30 -0.69
C LEU A 82 -4.72 8.28 -1.48
N LEU A 83 -5.27 9.25 -0.80
CA LEU A 83 -6.14 10.25 -1.41
C LEU A 83 -5.58 11.65 -1.15
N TYR A 84 -5.10 12.30 -2.22
CA TYR A 84 -4.55 13.65 -2.17
C TYR A 84 -5.29 14.54 -3.15
N ASN A 85 -5.95 15.60 -2.65
CA ASN A 85 -6.67 16.57 -3.48
C ASN A 85 -7.65 15.91 -4.47
N GLY A 86 -8.37 14.88 -4.01
CA GLY A 86 -9.34 14.18 -4.83
C GLY A 86 -8.75 13.17 -5.80
N ILE A 87 -7.43 13.00 -5.81
CA ILE A 87 -6.74 12.03 -6.66
C ILE A 87 -6.38 10.81 -5.82
N GLU A 88 -6.83 9.63 -6.26
CA GLU A 88 -6.53 8.38 -5.57
C GLU A 88 -5.28 7.73 -6.14
N GLU A 89 -4.39 7.33 -5.22
CA GLU A 89 -3.21 6.51 -5.54
C GLU A 89 -3.49 5.12 -5.01
N ASN A 90 -3.68 4.15 -5.90
CA ASN A 90 -4.00 2.78 -5.50
C ASN A 90 -2.72 2.03 -5.12
N CYS A 91 -2.51 1.85 -3.82
CA CYS A 91 -1.38 1.10 -3.26
C CYS A 91 -1.84 -0.23 -2.69
N SER A 92 -2.88 -0.83 -3.26
CA SER A 92 -3.27 -2.19 -2.91
C SER A 92 -2.17 -3.16 -3.32
N PHE A 93 -2.06 -4.28 -2.63
CA PHE A 93 -1.08 -5.29 -2.99
C PHE A 93 -1.27 -5.76 -4.44
N ARG A 94 -2.53 -5.94 -4.87
CA ARG A 94 -2.83 -6.36 -6.24
C ARG A 94 -2.30 -5.34 -7.26
N ALA A 95 -2.54 -4.05 -7.03
CA ALA A 95 -2.07 -3.01 -7.95
C ALA A 95 -0.54 -2.96 -8.02
N ILE A 96 0.13 -3.06 -6.87
CA ILE A 96 1.59 -3.02 -6.81
C ILE A 96 2.20 -4.25 -7.48
N PHE A 97 1.67 -5.44 -7.21
CA PHE A 97 2.18 -6.66 -7.82
C PHE A 97 1.92 -6.70 -9.32
N ASP A 98 0.79 -6.19 -9.78
CA ASP A 98 0.48 -6.12 -11.21
C ASP A 98 1.42 -5.15 -11.93
N ALA A 99 1.72 -4.00 -11.31
CA ALA A 99 2.69 -3.04 -11.86
C ALA A 99 4.09 -3.65 -11.96
N LYS A 100 4.51 -4.39 -10.95
CA LYS A 100 5.81 -5.08 -10.94
C LYS A 100 5.88 -6.17 -12.02
N ARG A 101 4.78 -6.89 -12.20
CA ARG A 101 4.68 -7.92 -13.25
C ARG A 101 4.83 -7.32 -14.62
N ASP A 102 4.13 -6.22 -14.89
CA ASP A 102 4.20 -5.51 -16.17
C ASP A 102 5.61 -4.99 -16.43
N GLU A 103 6.24 -4.43 -15.41
CA GLU A 103 7.62 -3.94 -15.48
C GLU A 103 8.59 -5.07 -15.84
N LEU A 104 8.44 -6.23 -15.22
CA LEU A 104 9.27 -7.39 -15.53
C LEU A 104 9.07 -7.89 -16.96
N GLN A 105 7.82 -7.95 -17.41
CA GLN A 105 7.52 -8.37 -18.78
C GLN A 105 8.12 -7.41 -19.80
N ASP A 106 8.05 -6.12 -19.54
CA ASP A 106 8.64 -5.11 -20.40
C ASP A 106 10.16 -5.24 -20.49
N ARG A 107 10.83 -5.49 -19.37
CA ARG A 107 12.28 -5.71 -19.34
C ARG A 107 12.68 -6.96 -20.11
N VAL A 108 11.95 -8.04 -19.96
CA VAL A 108 12.20 -9.28 -20.70
C VAL A 108 12.04 -9.05 -22.20
N HIS A 109 11.00 -8.35 -22.59
CA HIS A 109 10.75 -8.00 -23.99
C HIS A 109 11.94 -7.23 -24.59
N LYS A 110 12.43 -6.23 -23.88
CA LYS A 110 13.57 -5.43 -24.34
C LYS A 110 14.83 -6.26 -24.51
N VAL A 111 15.08 -7.20 -23.59
CA VAL A 111 16.25 -8.07 -23.65
C VAL A 111 16.18 -9.01 -24.85
N LEU A 112 14.99 -9.54 -25.17
CA LEU A 112 14.81 -10.53 -26.23
C LEU A 112 14.65 -9.91 -27.61
N PHE A 113 14.09 -8.70 -27.73
CA PHE A 113 13.69 -8.12 -29.03
C PHE A 113 14.38 -6.81 -29.37
N PHE A 114 15.16 -6.26 -28.49
CA PHE A 114 15.93 -5.05 -28.70
C PHE A 114 17.39 -5.24 -28.30
#